data_b9cd91415860e4f29d5e5fc50e26d143
#
_entry.id   b9cd91415860e4f29d5e5fc50e26d143
#
_cell.length_a   1.000
_cell.length_b   1.000
_cell.length_c   1.000
_cell.angle_alpha   90.00
_cell.angle_beta   90.00
_cell.angle_gamma   90.00
#
_symmetry.space_group_name_H-M   'P 1'
#
loop_
_entity.id
_entity.type
_entity.pdbx_description
1 polymer ?
#
loop_
_entity_poly.entity_id
_entity_poly.type
_entity_poly.pdbx_seq_one_letter_code
_entity_poly.pdbx_strand_id
1 'polypeptide(L)'
;MVKLASQSGASAIKFQMHVLDDEMLRKTPKSKNFSESLYDALNRTNLSIKQHIYLKKYCKQNNIDYLCTPFSRKSADILFNEVKVNIFKIGSGELTNLPLQIHIAKKKLPTIISTGMSTFREVKETFDQVYKINKKIALTQCTSIYPCPSKYSDIGVIKDYIKKFKIPIGLSDHTNSIYTSLGAIALGACIIEKHFTLNKKAKGPDHASSIEPAELKQLVE
;
A
#
# COMPACT_ATOMS: atom_id res chain seq x y z
N MET A 1 -10.90 -13.64 -1.34
CA MET A 1 -9.94 -12.67 -1.90
C MET A 1 -8.55 -13.30 -2.13
N VAL A 2 -7.83 -13.81 -1.13
CA VAL A 2 -6.45 -14.37 -1.29
C VAL A 2 -6.35 -15.38 -2.44
N LYS A 3 -7.20 -16.44 -2.42
CA LYS A 3 -7.21 -17.48 -3.47
C LYS A 3 -7.46 -16.90 -4.87
N LEU A 4 -8.38 -15.94 -5.01
CA LEU A 4 -8.68 -15.33 -6.30
C LEU A 4 -7.55 -14.41 -6.78
N ALA A 5 -6.91 -13.65 -5.89
CA ALA A 5 -5.76 -12.84 -6.25
C ALA A 5 -4.60 -13.72 -6.76
N SER A 6 -4.32 -14.84 -6.06
CA SER A 6 -3.33 -15.82 -6.50
C SER A 6 -3.69 -16.44 -7.86
N GLN A 7 -4.94 -16.89 -8.03
CA GLN A 7 -5.41 -17.47 -9.29
C GLN A 7 -5.42 -16.48 -10.46
N SER A 8 -5.50 -15.18 -10.17
CA SER A 8 -5.34 -14.11 -11.17
C SER A 8 -3.88 -13.76 -11.45
N GLY A 9 -2.92 -14.43 -10.82
CA GLY A 9 -1.48 -14.27 -11.07
C GLY A 9 -0.83 -13.13 -10.28
N ALA A 10 -1.49 -12.55 -9.28
CA ALA A 10 -0.85 -11.55 -8.43
C ALA A 10 0.31 -12.15 -7.63
N SER A 11 1.44 -11.44 -7.57
CA SER A 11 2.62 -11.85 -6.79
C SER A 11 2.41 -11.71 -5.29
N ALA A 12 1.59 -10.73 -4.87
CA ALA A 12 1.35 -10.43 -3.46
C ALA A 12 -0.07 -9.92 -3.21
N ILE A 13 -0.56 -10.13 -1.99
CA ILE A 13 -1.77 -9.48 -1.49
C ILE A 13 -1.45 -8.70 -0.22
N LYS A 14 -1.95 -7.46 -0.13
CA LYS A 14 -1.65 -6.54 0.96
C LYS A 14 -2.85 -6.31 1.86
N PHE A 15 -2.58 -6.29 3.16
CA PHE A 15 -3.49 -5.93 4.23
C PHE A 15 -3.01 -4.69 4.98
N GLN A 16 -3.78 -4.24 5.96
CA GLN A 16 -3.45 -3.13 6.85
C GLN A 16 -3.52 -3.61 8.29
N MET A 17 -2.64 -3.09 9.15
CA MET A 17 -2.68 -3.34 10.59
C MET A 17 -2.75 -2.02 11.34
N HIS A 18 -3.82 -1.86 12.09
CA HIS A 18 -4.09 -0.69 12.90
C HIS A 18 -3.96 -1.01 14.39
N VAL A 19 -3.31 -0.13 15.13
CA VAL A 19 -3.33 -0.05 16.58
C VAL A 19 -3.85 1.33 16.92
N LEU A 20 -5.17 1.48 16.92
CA LEU A 20 -5.87 2.75 16.81
C LEU A 20 -5.46 3.80 17.85
N ASP A 21 -5.27 3.39 19.11
CA ASP A 21 -4.86 4.32 20.18
C ASP A 21 -3.41 4.84 20.02
N ASP A 22 -2.60 4.23 19.14
CA ASP A 22 -1.25 4.70 18.76
C ASP A 22 -1.22 5.49 17.44
N GLU A 23 -2.33 5.56 16.73
CA GLU A 23 -2.42 6.15 15.38
C GLU A 23 -3.22 7.43 15.36
N MET A 24 -4.30 7.48 16.11
CA MET A 24 -5.25 8.59 16.05
C MET A 24 -5.98 8.83 17.36
N LEU A 25 -6.54 10.02 17.49
CA LEU A 25 -7.44 10.37 18.58
C LEU A 25 -8.79 9.66 18.39
N ARG A 26 -9.41 9.19 19.49
CA ARG A 26 -10.73 8.55 19.45
C ARG A 26 -11.83 9.47 18.90
N LYS A 27 -11.74 10.78 19.17
CA LYS A 27 -12.66 11.79 18.66
C LYS A 27 -12.10 12.41 17.38
N THR A 28 -12.19 11.68 16.27
CA THR A 28 -11.80 12.18 14.95
C THR A 28 -13.01 12.79 14.23
N PRO A 29 -12.82 13.89 13.44
CA PRO A 29 -13.89 14.41 12.60
C PRO A 29 -14.41 13.35 11.63
N LYS A 30 -15.71 13.38 11.37
CA LYS A 30 -16.35 12.54 10.36
C LYS A 30 -15.89 12.98 8.97
N SER A 31 -15.27 12.10 8.20
CA SER A 31 -15.00 12.36 6.79
C SER A 31 -16.31 12.26 5.98
N LYS A 32 -16.41 13.06 4.89
CA LYS A 32 -17.58 13.00 3.99
C LYS A 32 -17.81 11.62 3.36
N ASN A 33 -16.77 10.79 3.30
CA ASN A 33 -16.79 9.46 2.67
C ASN A 33 -17.26 8.35 3.62
N PHE A 34 -17.47 8.64 4.91
CA PHE A 34 -17.84 7.64 5.91
C PHE A 34 -19.14 8.02 6.62
N SER A 35 -19.99 7.04 6.88
CA SER A 35 -21.21 7.21 7.69
C SER A 35 -20.91 7.31 9.19
N GLU A 36 -19.72 6.92 9.63
CA GLU A 36 -19.23 6.86 11.01
C GLU A 36 -17.85 7.56 11.12
N SER A 37 -17.29 7.71 12.33
CA SER A 37 -15.94 8.25 12.50
C SER A 37 -14.91 7.28 11.88
N LEU A 38 -13.75 7.80 11.45
CA LEU A 38 -12.69 6.94 10.94
C LEU A 38 -12.22 5.93 11.99
N TYR A 39 -12.16 6.35 13.27
CA TYR A 39 -11.81 5.46 14.38
C TYR A 39 -12.77 4.26 14.48
N ASP A 40 -14.09 4.51 14.44
CA ASP A 40 -15.11 3.45 14.55
C ASP A 40 -15.08 2.52 13.33
N ALA A 41 -14.95 3.08 12.13
CA ALA A 41 -14.82 2.30 10.90
C ALA A 41 -13.62 1.36 10.93
N LEU A 42 -12.46 1.86 11.30
CA LEU A 42 -11.24 1.05 11.41
C LEU A 42 -11.34 0.04 12.56
N ASN A 43 -11.89 0.44 13.72
CA ASN A 43 -12.07 -0.48 14.85
C ASN A 43 -12.95 -1.69 14.48
N ARG A 44 -14.02 -1.44 13.72
CA ARG A 44 -14.94 -2.49 13.25
C ARG A 44 -14.34 -3.40 12.19
N THR A 45 -13.44 -2.89 11.37
CA THR A 45 -12.86 -3.63 10.22
C THR A 45 -11.45 -4.14 10.47
N ASN A 46 -10.82 -3.78 11.59
CA ASN A 46 -9.46 -4.17 11.90
C ASN A 46 -9.35 -5.69 12.14
N LEU A 47 -8.28 -6.26 11.67
CA LEU A 47 -7.96 -7.67 11.87
C LEU A 47 -7.12 -7.85 13.13
N SER A 48 -7.43 -8.89 13.91
CA SER A 48 -6.62 -9.29 15.06
C SER A 48 -5.26 -9.87 14.62
N ILE A 49 -4.28 -9.87 15.51
CA ILE A 49 -2.95 -10.48 15.28
C ILE A 49 -3.09 -11.95 14.83
N LYS A 50 -3.99 -12.72 15.48
CA LYS A 50 -4.26 -14.11 15.10
C LYS A 50 -4.75 -14.25 13.66
N GLN A 51 -5.62 -13.33 13.21
CA GLN A 51 -6.11 -13.31 11.83
C GLN A 51 -4.99 -12.95 10.85
N HIS A 52 -4.10 -12.00 11.16
CA HIS A 52 -2.94 -11.69 10.34
C HIS A 52 -1.99 -12.88 10.19
N ILE A 53 -1.71 -13.61 11.29
CA ILE A 53 -0.88 -14.82 11.27
C ILE A 53 -1.55 -15.91 10.41
N TYR A 54 -2.87 -16.11 10.56
CA TYR A 54 -3.64 -17.04 9.74
C TYR A 54 -3.59 -16.65 8.25
N LEU A 55 -3.84 -15.38 7.93
CA LEU A 55 -3.82 -14.89 6.55
C LEU A 55 -2.44 -15.07 5.92
N LYS A 56 -1.35 -14.79 6.64
CA LYS A 56 0.00 -15.03 6.14
C LYS A 56 0.22 -16.50 5.81
N LYS A 57 -0.20 -17.43 6.70
CA LYS A 57 -0.13 -18.87 6.43
C LYS A 57 -0.97 -19.26 5.22
N TYR A 58 -2.18 -18.70 5.11
CA TYR A 58 -3.08 -18.95 3.99
C TYR A 58 -2.55 -18.41 2.66
N CYS A 59 -1.90 -17.25 2.66
CA CYS A 59 -1.19 -16.72 1.49
C CYS A 59 -0.10 -17.69 1.02
N LYS A 60 0.73 -18.19 1.95
CA LYS A 60 1.78 -19.18 1.64
C LYS A 60 1.20 -20.45 1.01
N GLN A 61 0.06 -20.96 1.51
CA GLN A 61 -0.63 -22.12 0.97
C GLN A 61 -1.18 -21.90 -0.45
N ASN A 62 -1.43 -20.64 -0.82
CA ASN A 62 -1.92 -20.25 -2.14
C ASN A 62 -0.83 -19.66 -3.05
N ASN A 63 0.46 -19.83 -2.71
CA ASN A 63 1.61 -19.35 -3.49
C ASN A 63 1.54 -17.84 -3.82
N ILE A 64 1.09 -17.02 -2.86
CA ILE A 64 1.06 -15.56 -2.98
C ILE A 64 1.71 -14.93 -1.76
N ASP A 65 2.48 -13.87 -1.94
CA ASP A 65 3.12 -13.20 -0.83
C ASP A 65 2.13 -12.37 0.01
N TYR A 66 2.35 -12.41 1.32
CA TYR A 66 1.61 -11.61 2.28
C TYR A 66 2.35 -10.31 2.56
N LEU A 67 1.72 -9.17 2.27
CA LEU A 67 2.20 -7.84 2.65
C LEU A 67 1.25 -7.20 3.66
N CYS A 68 1.78 -6.30 4.50
CA CYS A 68 0.96 -5.52 5.41
C CYS A 68 1.53 -4.12 5.61
N THR A 69 0.63 -3.14 5.68
CA THR A 69 0.95 -1.74 5.98
C THR A 69 0.71 -1.49 7.46
N PRO A 70 1.74 -1.16 8.26
CA PRO A 70 1.57 -0.61 9.61
C PRO A 70 1.27 0.90 9.55
N PHE A 71 0.48 1.39 10.48
CA PHE A 71 0.17 2.83 10.65
C PHE A 71 0.74 3.43 11.93
N SER A 72 1.42 2.61 12.75
CA SER A 72 2.13 3.07 13.96
C SER A 72 3.41 2.26 14.17
N ARG A 73 4.29 2.74 15.05
CA ARG A 73 5.49 2.00 15.44
C ARG A 73 5.12 0.67 16.11
N LYS A 74 4.05 0.66 16.90
CA LYS A 74 3.57 -0.56 17.57
C LYS A 74 3.02 -1.58 16.56
N SER A 75 2.22 -1.16 15.59
CA SER A 75 1.78 -2.08 14.52
C SER A 75 2.96 -2.61 13.70
N ALA A 76 4.00 -1.80 13.45
CA ALA A 76 5.23 -2.25 12.80
C ALA A 76 6.00 -3.29 13.65
N ASP A 77 6.03 -3.14 14.97
CA ASP A 77 6.66 -4.11 15.88
C ASP A 77 5.89 -5.42 15.93
N ILE A 78 4.56 -5.38 16.00
CA ILE A 78 3.71 -6.58 15.93
C ILE A 78 3.92 -7.32 14.61
N LEU A 79 3.90 -6.61 13.49
CA LEU A 79 4.14 -7.21 12.17
C LEU A 79 5.53 -7.86 12.08
N PHE A 80 6.55 -7.24 12.65
CA PHE A 80 7.91 -7.77 12.64
C PHE A 80 8.08 -8.96 13.59
N ASN A 81 7.66 -8.83 14.86
CA ASN A 81 7.96 -9.78 15.91
C ASN A 81 6.99 -10.97 15.95
N GLU A 82 5.68 -10.72 15.72
CA GLU A 82 4.62 -11.72 15.89
C GLU A 82 4.15 -12.30 14.55
N VAL A 83 3.78 -11.43 13.59
CA VAL A 83 3.37 -11.88 12.24
C VAL A 83 4.58 -12.31 11.41
N LYS A 84 5.77 -11.76 11.72
CA LYS A 84 7.06 -12.06 11.04
C LYS A 84 6.98 -11.79 9.54
N VAL A 85 6.56 -10.58 9.17
CA VAL A 85 6.51 -10.16 7.76
C VAL A 85 7.92 -10.15 7.14
N ASN A 86 7.99 -10.39 5.83
CA ASN A 86 9.24 -10.38 5.08
C ASN A 86 9.46 -9.04 4.37
N ILE A 87 8.39 -8.28 4.13
CA ILE A 87 8.37 -7.00 3.43
C ILE A 87 7.40 -6.07 4.16
N PHE A 88 7.79 -4.80 4.32
CA PHE A 88 6.88 -3.76 4.76
C PHE A 88 6.30 -2.97 3.58
N LYS A 89 5.07 -2.52 3.72
CA LYS A 89 4.48 -1.48 2.87
C LYS A 89 4.20 -0.25 3.72
N ILE A 90 4.51 0.93 3.22
CA ILE A 90 4.17 2.19 3.86
C ILE A 90 3.22 2.96 2.94
N GLY A 91 2.06 3.32 3.45
CA GLY A 91 1.05 4.10 2.73
C GLY A 91 1.47 5.54 2.52
N SER A 92 0.85 6.21 1.55
CA SER A 92 1.14 7.62 1.22
C SER A 92 0.97 8.57 2.40
N GLY A 93 -0.04 8.36 3.24
CA GLY A 93 -0.29 9.18 4.44
C GLY A 93 0.86 9.17 5.46
N GLU A 94 1.68 8.13 5.42
CA GLU A 94 2.80 7.94 6.34
C GLU A 94 4.16 8.32 5.74
N LEU A 95 4.20 8.87 4.52
CA LEU A 95 5.47 9.24 3.90
C LEU A 95 6.27 10.22 4.76
N THR A 96 5.63 11.27 5.22
CA THR A 96 6.27 12.33 6.02
C THR A 96 6.37 12.00 7.51
N ASN A 97 5.85 10.85 7.94
CA ASN A 97 5.99 10.36 9.32
C ASN A 97 7.39 9.77 9.53
N LEU A 98 8.41 10.64 9.57
CA LEU A 98 9.82 10.24 9.75
C LEU A 98 10.05 9.34 10.97
N PRO A 99 9.42 9.54 12.15
CA PRO A 99 9.58 8.62 13.27
C PRO A 99 9.17 7.18 12.94
N LEU A 100 8.07 6.97 12.21
CA LEU A 100 7.64 5.64 11.76
C LEU A 100 8.57 5.09 10.67
N GLN A 101 8.92 5.92 9.68
CA GLN A 101 9.81 5.55 8.58
C GLN A 101 11.16 5.05 9.09
N ILE A 102 11.80 5.78 10.01
CA ILE A 102 13.09 5.43 10.62
C ILE A 102 12.95 4.15 11.45
N HIS A 103 11.84 4.02 12.20
CA HIS A 103 11.58 2.82 13.02
C HIS A 103 11.49 1.56 12.16
N ILE A 104 10.77 1.62 11.05
CA ILE A 104 10.65 0.51 10.08
C ILE A 104 12.00 0.24 9.41
N ALA A 105 12.71 1.28 8.97
CA ALA A 105 14.01 1.14 8.30
C ALA A 105 15.06 0.40 9.15
N LYS A 106 15.05 0.62 10.48
CA LYS A 106 15.94 -0.08 11.43
C LYS A 106 15.72 -1.59 11.44
N LYS A 107 14.57 -2.10 11.02
CA LYS A 107 14.28 -3.55 10.92
C LYS A 107 14.96 -4.20 9.71
N LYS A 108 15.54 -3.43 8.78
CA LYS A 108 16.33 -3.89 7.62
C LYS A 108 15.61 -4.84 6.65
N LEU A 109 14.29 -4.91 6.71
CA LEU A 109 13.49 -5.63 5.72
C LEU A 109 13.28 -4.79 4.45
N PRO A 110 13.05 -5.42 3.29
CA PRO A 110 12.56 -4.73 2.11
C PRO A 110 11.32 -3.91 2.44
N THR A 111 11.25 -2.68 1.92
CA THR A 111 10.15 -1.76 2.23
C THR A 111 9.72 -1.03 0.96
N ILE A 112 8.42 -1.08 0.65
CA ILE A 112 7.80 -0.34 -0.44
C ILE A 112 7.12 0.89 0.16
N ILE A 113 7.45 2.09 -0.33
CA ILE A 113 6.94 3.37 0.19
C ILE A 113 6.14 4.07 -0.91
N SER A 114 4.87 4.34 -0.66
CA SER A 114 4.03 5.16 -1.55
C SER A 114 4.23 6.66 -1.30
N THR A 115 4.18 7.45 -2.38
CA THR A 115 4.57 8.87 -2.37
C THR A 115 3.42 9.84 -2.62
N GLY A 116 2.17 9.38 -2.55
CA GLY A 116 1.00 10.24 -2.72
C GLY A 116 0.89 11.31 -1.63
N MET A 117 0.13 12.38 -1.94
CA MET A 117 -0.07 13.54 -1.05
C MET A 117 1.21 14.28 -0.65
N SER A 118 2.31 14.08 -1.37
CA SER A 118 3.61 14.64 -1.02
C SER A 118 4.28 15.30 -2.21
N THR A 119 4.99 16.36 -1.93
CA THR A 119 5.84 17.04 -2.91
C THR A 119 7.10 16.21 -3.18
N PHE A 120 7.73 16.45 -4.33
CA PHE A 120 9.02 15.82 -4.67
C PHE A 120 10.10 16.08 -3.59
N ARG A 121 10.08 17.25 -2.96
CA ARG A 121 11.00 17.61 -1.87
C ARG A 121 10.80 16.72 -0.65
N GLU A 122 9.56 16.53 -0.20
CA GLU A 122 9.23 15.65 0.94
C GLU A 122 9.59 14.19 0.65
N VAL A 123 9.31 13.71 -0.57
CA VAL A 123 9.73 12.37 -0.99
C VAL A 123 11.25 12.22 -0.90
N LYS A 124 12.01 13.23 -1.40
CA LYS A 124 13.48 13.20 -1.35
C LYS A 124 14.01 13.25 0.07
N GLU A 125 13.46 14.11 0.92
CA GLU A 125 13.85 14.23 2.32
C GLU A 125 13.64 12.92 3.07
N THR A 126 12.47 12.29 2.92
CA THR A 126 12.18 10.97 3.50
C THR A 126 13.11 9.90 2.95
N PHE A 127 13.27 9.85 1.61
CA PHE A 127 14.18 8.92 0.96
C PHE A 127 15.60 9.02 1.53
N ASP A 128 16.16 10.22 1.61
CA ASP A 128 17.52 10.42 2.08
C ASP A 128 17.73 9.91 3.52
N GLN A 129 16.75 10.11 4.39
CA GLN A 129 16.81 9.63 5.78
C GLN A 129 16.69 8.10 5.87
N VAL A 130 15.72 7.52 5.18
CA VAL A 130 15.46 6.09 5.18
C VAL A 130 16.59 5.32 4.50
N TYR A 131 17.07 5.80 3.36
CA TYR A 131 18.11 5.15 2.56
C TYR A 131 19.47 5.10 3.26
N LYS A 132 19.78 6.03 4.16
CA LYS A 132 20.97 5.96 5.02
C LYS A 132 20.94 4.73 5.95
N ILE A 133 19.73 4.32 6.35
CA ILE A 133 19.51 3.24 7.31
C ILE A 133 19.27 1.90 6.57
N ASN A 134 18.39 1.90 5.58
CA ASN A 134 17.99 0.69 4.84
C ASN A 134 18.08 0.94 3.33
N LYS A 135 18.89 0.15 2.63
CA LYS A 135 19.06 0.22 1.17
C LYS A 135 18.02 -0.59 0.40
N LYS A 136 17.26 -1.44 1.09
CA LYS A 136 16.25 -2.34 0.49
C LYS A 136 14.89 -1.64 0.42
N ILE A 137 14.81 -0.53 -0.33
CA ILE A 137 13.59 0.24 -0.50
C ILE A 137 13.20 0.38 -1.96
N ALA A 138 11.90 0.45 -2.19
CA ALA A 138 11.29 0.82 -3.46
C ALA A 138 10.31 1.97 -3.21
N LEU A 139 10.12 2.84 -4.20
CA LEU A 139 9.11 3.90 -4.17
C LEU A 139 8.00 3.58 -5.16
N THR A 140 6.75 3.89 -4.81
CA THR A 140 5.65 3.85 -5.77
C THR A 140 5.04 5.24 -5.92
N GLN A 141 5.03 5.77 -7.16
CA GLN A 141 4.23 6.93 -7.49
C GLN A 141 2.77 6.64 -7.13
N CYS A 142 2.06 7.60 -6.61
CA CYS A 142 0.69 7.42 -6.15
C CYS A 142 -0.08 8.74 -6.24
N THR A 143 -1.28 8.71 -6.80
CA THR A 143 -2.25 9.80 -6.72
C THR A 143 -3.37 9.39 -5.78
N SER A 144 -3.47 10.06 -4.63
CA SER A 144 -4.41 9.72 -3.55
C SER A 144 -5.81 10.29 -3.79
N ILE A 145 -6.42 9.94 -4.92
CA ILE A 145 -7.81 10.21 -5.29
C ILE A 145 -8.48 8.86 -5.52
N TYR A 146 -9.67 8.63 -4.96
CA TYR A 146 -10.36 7.33 -4.97
C TYR A 146 -11.82 7.46 -5.46
N PRO A 147 -12.17 7.02 -6.68
CA PRO A 147 -11.30 6.60 -7.78
C PRO A 147 -10.55 7.78 -8.41
N CYS A 148 -9.36 7.53 -8.96
CA CYS A 148 -8.54 8.53 -9.63
C CYS A 148 -8.93 8.63 -11.11
N PRO A 149 -9.39 9.80 -11.63
CA PRO A 149 -9.50 10.01 -13.06
C PRO A 149 -8.11 9.92 -13.72
N SER A 150 -8.00 9.21 -14.86
CA SER A 150 -6.70 8.92 -15.50
C SER A 150 -5.87 10.16 -15.81
N LYS A 151 -6.52 11.30 -16.09
CA LYS A 151 -5.85 12.60 -16.33
C LYS A 151 -5.05 13.14 -15.12
N TYR A 152 -5.29 12.63 -13.91
CA TYR A 152 -4.58 13.02 -12.68
C TYR A 152 -3.57 11.98 -12.22
N SER A 153 -3.44 10.85 -12.92
CA SER A 153 -2.56 9.75 -12.47
C SER A 153 -1.06 10.09 -12.53
N ASP A 154 -0.69 11.04 -13.39
CA ASP A 154 0.68 11.58 -13.54
C ASP A 154 1.80 10.52 -13.53
N ILE A 155 1.62 9.49 -14.36
CA ILE A 155 2.59 8.39 -14.47
C ILE A 155 3.95 8.84 -15.01
N GLY A 156 4.06 10.03 -15.59
CA GLY A 156 5.32 10.63 -16.06
C GLY A 156 6.36 10.76 -14.94
N VAL A 157 5.92 11.00 -13.70
CA VAL A 157 6.76 11.08 -12.49
C VAL A 157 7.60 9.82 -12.28
N ILE A 158 7.17 8.66 -12.78
CA ILE A 158 7.92 7.39 -12.69
C ILE A 158 9.32 7.54 -13.31
N LYS A 159 9.42 8.17 -14.48
CA LYS A 159 10.71 8.42 -15.16
C LYS A 159 11.61 9.33 -14.31
N ASP A 160 11.04 10.35 -13.69
CA ASP A 160 11.80 11.28 -12.84
C ASP A 160 12.32 10.57 -11.59
N TYR A 161 11.50 9.70 -10.99
CA TYR A 161 11.90 8.90 -9.84
C TYR A 161 13.00 7.90 -10.19
N ILE A 162 12.89 7.18 -11.32
CA ILE A 162 13.92 6.25 -11.80
C ILE A 162 15.26 6.98 -11.97
N LYS A 163 15.24 8.13 -12.66
CA LYS A 163 16.44 8.95 -12.89
C LYS A 163 17.06 9.46 -11.60
N LYS A 164 16.21 9.89 -10.64
CA LYS A 164 16.64 10.54 -9.40
C LYS A 164 17.11 9.56 -8.35
N PHE A 165 16.34 8.52 -8.06
CA PHE A 165 16.56 7.68 -6.88
C PHE A 165 17.39 6.43 -7.19
N LYS A 166 17.39 5.94 -8.44
CA LYS A 166 18.15 4.76 -8.89
C LYS A 166 17.88 3.50 -8.04
N ILE A 167 16.62 3.31 -7.68
CA ILE A 167 16.07 2.17 -6.94
C ILE A 167 14.84 1.64 -7.70
N PRO A 168 14.27 0.48 -7.32
CA PRO A 168 13.00 0.02 -7.89
C PRO A 168 11.89 1.06 -7.71
N ILE A 169 11.23 1.41 -8.81
CA ILE A 169 10.11 2.35 -8.85
C ILE A 169 8.87 1.64 -9.37
N GLY A 170 7.73 1.93 -8.78
CA GLY A 170 6.43 1.38 -9.16
C GLY A 170 5.32 2.42 -9.20
N LEU A 171 4.11 1.92 -9.40
CA LEU A 171 2.86 2.67 -9.34
C LEU A 171 1.91 2.06 -8.32
N SER A 172 1.35 2.88 -7.44
CA SER A 172 0.15 2.58 -6.66
C SER A 172 -1.04 3.25 -7.37
N ASP A 173 -1.79 2.45 -8.12
CA ASP A 173 -2.79 2.92 -9.08
C ASP A 173 -4.20 2.85 -8.50
N HIS A 174 -4.89 4.00 -8.45
CA HIS A 174 -6.28 4.14 -8.00
C HIS A 174 -7.26 4.45 -9.14
N THR A 175 -6.84 4.30 -10.41
CA THR A 175 -7.73 4.42 -11.55
C THR A 175 -8.65 3.20 -11.68
N ASN A 176 -9.80 3.37 -12.37
CA ASN A 176 -10.77 2.29 -12.53
C ASN A 176 -10.40 1.29 -13.64
N SER A 177 -9.25 1.44 -14.28
CA SER A 177 -8.82 0.62 -15.40
C SER A 177 -7.41 0.07 -15.19
N ILE A 178 -7.01 -0.86 -16.07
CA ILE A 178 -5.64 -1.41 -16.09
C ILE A 178 -4.69 -0.57 -16.98
N TYR A 179 -5.21 0.32 -17.83
CA TYR A 179 -4.40 1.02 -18.84
C TYR A 179 -3.35 1.95 -18.23
N THR A 180 -3.66 2.61 -17.11
CA THR A 180 -2.69 3.44 -16.37
C THR A 180 -1.53 2.59 -15.86
N SER A 181 -1.83 1.41 -15.34
CA SER A 181 -0.81 0.44 -14.88
C SER A 181 0.06 -0.05 -16.05
N LEU A 182 -0.53 -0.38 -17.20
CA LEU A 182 0.22 -0.78 -18.40
C LEU A 182 1.11 0.36 -18.91
N GLY A 183 0.58 1.60 -18.92
CA GLY A 183 1.36 2.79 -19.25
C GLY A 183 2.54 2.99 -18.29
N ALA A 184 2.35 2.76 -17.00
CA ALA A 184 3.42 2.85 -16.01
C ALA A 184 4.53 1.80 -16.23
N ILE A 185 4.16 0.56 -16.59
CA ILE A 185 5.11 -0.49 -16.94
C ILE A 185 5.94 -0.07 -18.15
N ALA A 186 5.31 0.48 -19.20
CA ALA A 186 6.01 0.98 -20.38
C ALA A 186 6.98 2.14 -20.06
N LEU A 187 6.73 2.89 -18.97
CA LEU A 187 7.62 3.94 -18.47
C LEU A 187 8.72 3.42 -17.53
N GLY A 188 8.77 2.11 -17.25
CA GLY A 188 9.79 1.46 -16.44
C GLY A 188 9.37 1.13 -15.00
N ALA A 189 8.08 1.20 -14.67
CA ALA A 189 7.61 0.71 -13.37
C ALA A 189 7.80 -0.80 -13.27
N CYS A 190 8.38 -1.27 -12.16
CA CYS A 190 8.59 -2.69 -11.88
C CYS A 190 7.68 -3.23 -10.75
N ILE A 191 6.85 -2.36 -10.17
CA ILE A 191 5.87 -2.71 -9.14
C ILE A 191 4.54 -2.04 -9.52
N ILE A 192 3.47 -2.81 -9.59
CA ILE A 192 2.11 -2.30 -9.73
C ILE A 192 1.30 -2.72 -8.51
N GLU A 193 0.68 -1.76 -7.86
CA GLU A 193 -0.24 -1.98 -6.74
C GLU A 193 -1.62 -1.45 -7.11
N LYS A 194 -2.65 -2.27 -6.91
CA LYS A 194 -4.05 -1.86 -7.08
C LYS A 194 -4.93 -2.37 -5.95
N HIS A 195 -5.96 -1.61 -5.63
CA HIS A 195 -7.05 -2.11 -4.80
C HIS A 195 -7.75 -3.26 -5.48
N PHE A 196 -8.10 -4.28 -4.72
CA PHE A 196 -8.73 -5.51 -5.20
C PHE A 196 -10.03 -5.80 -4.47
N THR A 197 -11.08 -6.11 -5.22
CA THR A 197 -12.40 -6.43 -4.67
C THR A 197 -13.04 -7.61 -5.41
N LEU A 198 -14.04 -8.22 -4.79
CA LEU A 198 -14.90 -9.21 -5.43
C LEU A 198 -16.08 -8.57 -6.17
N ASN A 199 -16.43 -7.32 -5.80
CA ASN A 199 -17.54 -6.59 -6.41
C ASN A 199 -17.32 -5.07 -6.21
N LYS A 200 -17.11 -4.34 -7.29
CA LYS A 200 -16.97 -2.88 -7.29
C LYS A 200 -18.19 -2.12 -6.76
N LYS A 201 -19.38 -2.75 -6.80
CA LYS A 201 -20.64 -2.18 -6.31
C LYS A 201 -20.86 -2.42 -4.81
N ALA A 202 -19.96 -3.13 -4.13
CA ALA A 202 -20.06 -3.36 -2.70
C ALA A 202 -19.95 -2.03 -1.92
N LYS A 203 -20.54 -1.99 -0.73
CA LYS A 203 -20.45 -0.81 0.15
C LYS A 203 -19.07 -0.75 0.80
N GLY A 204 -18.39 0.37 0.66
CA GLY A 204 -17.07 0.65 1.25
C GLY A 204 -16.32 1.69 0.45
N PRO A 205 -15.32 2.37 1.05
CA PRO A 205 -14.66 3.51 0.43
C PRO A 205 -13.83 3.14 -0.80
N ASP A 206 -13.28 1.92 -0.85
CA ASP A 206 -12.26 1.55 -1.85
C ASP A 206 -12.79 0.65 -2.97
N HIS A 207 -14.01 0.08 -2.84
CA HIS A 207 -14.54 -0.85 -3.84
C HIS A 207 -14.68 -0.22 -5.22
N ALA A 208 -15.08 1.04 -5.31
CA ALA A 208 -15.24 1.76 -6.57
C ALA A 208 -13.91 2.02 -7.30
N SER A 209 -12.78 2.06 -6.60
CA SER A 209 -11.43 2.24 -7.15
C SER A 209 -10.66 0.93 -7.29
N SER A 210 -11.29 -0.20 -6.96
CA SER A 210 -10.67 -1.53 -7.00
C SER A 210 -10.83 -2.18 -8.36
N ILE A 211 -9.97 -3.17 -8.66
CA ILE A 211 -10.18 -4.09 -9.77
C ILE A 211 -10.76 -5.41 -9.28
N GLU A 212 -11.52 -6.08 -10.15
CA GLU A 212 -12.09 -7.42 -9.92
C GLU A 212 -11.16 -8.53 -10.44
N PRO A 213 -11.37 -9.81 -10.09
CA PRO A 213 -10.48 -10.90 -10.48
C PRO A 213 -10.17 -11.01 -11.97
N ALA A 214 -11.18 -10.76 -12.83
CA ALA A 214 -10.99 -10.81 -14.28
C ALA A 214 -10.07 -9.69 -14.79
N GLU A 215 -10.23 -8.47 -14.26
CA GLU A 215 -9.38 -7.33 -14.61
C GLU A 215 -7.95 -7.52 -14.07
N LEU A 216 -7.81 -8.10 -12.87
CA LEU A 216 -6.49 -8.41 -12.31
C LEU A 216 -5.77 -9.44 -13.17
N LYS A 217 -6.47 -10.49 -13.62
CA LYS A 217 -5.92 -11.49 -14.53
C LYS A 217 -5.45 -10.85 -15.83
N GLN A 218 -6.29 -10.01 -16.44
CA GLN A 218 -5.96 -9.27 -17.67
C GLN A 218 -4.74 -8.33 -17.49
N LEU A 219 -4.56 -7.74 -16.29
CA LEU A 219 -3.41 -6.88 -16.00
C LEU A 219 -2.12 -7.69 -15.88
N VAL A 220 -2.18 -8.93 -15.41
CA VAL A 220 -1.01 -9.79 -15.20
C VAL A 220 -0.55 -10.48 -16.49
N GLU A 221 -1.50 -10.84 -17.38
CA GLU A 221 -1.22 -11.42 -18.71
C GLU A 221 -0.60 -10.39 -19.67
#